data_e46ad69303c0fe27bd8267aca0254be0
#
_entry.id   e46ad69303c0fe27bd8267aca0254be0
#
_cell.length_a   1.000
_cell.length_b   1.000
_cell.length_c   1.000
_cell.angle_alpha   90.00
_cell.angle_beta   90.00
_cell.angle_gamma   90.00
#
_symmetry.space_group_name_H-M   'P 1'
#
loop_
_entity.id
_entity.type
_entity.pdbx_description
1 polymer ?
#
loop_
_entity_poly.entity_id
_entity_poly.type
_entity_poly.pdbx_seq_one_letter_code
_entity_poly.pdbx_strand_id
1 'polypeptide(L)'
;NVNPTGDVFATSHKNDASGYFNWFESTGTINPTINPDGKNIFSAPAFVGYHLPTLEEWRGIVPGYNNTDYYVNFFIAHSYDNISELITVKDITTNYLADYRNMGNGITYAIRFKDEKNNMLCAYRYERIGSFVEVNFNSHFKITVRYLGPKFDGDVDDIKTETWWNNNNTNDIFRIFPATGLKSSKGIDDVGTGAHLRSASNYSSENRY
;
A
#
# COMPACT_ATOMS: atom_id res chain seq x y z
N ASN A 1 4.10 -11.48 7.50
CA ASN A 1 3.74 -12.22 6.29
C ASN A 1 2.92 -13.42 6.69
N VAL A 2 1.63 -13.25 6.81
CA VAL A 2 0.76 -14.40 6.75
C VAL A 2 0.61 -14.68 5.26
N ASN A 3 1.35 -15.65 4.78
CA ASN A 3 1.07 -16.27 3.52
C ASN A 3 -0.18 -17.10 3.79
N PRO A 4 -1.38 -16.72 3.36
CA PRO A 4 -2.54 -17.56 3.51
C PRO A 4 -2.22 -18.85 2.76
N THR A 5 -2.29 -19.96 3.48
CA THR A 5 -2.10 -21.27 2.86
C THR A 5 -3.21 -21.47 1.84
N GLY A 6 -2.85 -21.59 0.61
CA GLY A 6 -3.77 -21.81 -0.48
C GLY A 6 -3.97 -20.61 -1.39
N ASP A 7 -4.49 -20.87 -2.54
CA ASP A 7 -4.61 -20.01 -3.70
C ASP A 7 -5.65 -18.87 -3.60
N VAL A 8 -5.88 -18.35 -2.41
CA VAL A 8 -6.96 -17.40 -2.15
C VAL A 8 -6.60 -15.98 -2.56
N PHE A 9 -5.30 -15.64 -2.58
CA PHE A 9 -4.80 -14.33 -3.04
C PHE A 9 -3.76 -14.49 -4.13
N ALA A 10 -3.75 -13.55 -5.05
CA ALA A 10 -2.64 -13.38 -5.97
C ALA A 10 -1.40 -12.92 -5.19
N THR A 11 -0.65 -13.88 -4.64
CA THR A 11 0.60 -13.64 -3.90
C THR A 11 1.82 -13.65 -4.81
N SER A 12 1.62 -14.02 -6.06
CA SER A 12 2.63 -14.10 -7.11
C SER A 12 1.99 -13.78 -8.47
N HIS A 13 2.82 -13.54 -9.46
CA HIS A 13 2.38 -13.30 -10.83
C HIS A 13 1.77 -14.59 -11.41
N LYS A 14 0.47 -14.59 -11.61
CA LYS A 14 -0.26 -15.70 -12.21
C LYS A 14 -0.92 -15.24 -13.50
N ASN A 15 -0.84 -16.08 -14.53
CA ASN A 15 -1.51 -15.84 -15.79
C ASN A 15 -2.97 -16.34 -15.79
N ASP A 16 -3.39 -16.98 -14.72
CA ASP A 16 -4.76 -17.46 -14.53
C ASP A 16 -5.56 -16.52 -13.61
N ALA A 17 -6.84 -16.76 -13.51
CA ALA A 17 -7.76 -15.94 -12.73
C ALA A 17 -7.77 -16.27 -11.22
N SER A 18 -6.98 -17.25 -10.79
CA SER A 18 -6.96 -17.65 -9.38
C SER A 18 -6.32 -16.56 -8.51
N GLY A 19 -6.91 -16.28 -7.36
CA GLY A 19 -6.42 -15.26 -6.45
C GLY A 19 -6.82 -13.83 -6.80
N TYR A 20 -7.61 -13.60 -7.85
CA TYR A 20 -8.23 -12.31 -8.13
C TYR A 20 -9.66 -12.30 -7.63
N PHE A 21 -10.00 -11.28 -6.87
CA PHE A 21 -11.33 -11.08 -6.30
C PHE A 21 -11.89 -9.74 -6.72
N ASN A 22 -13.19 -9.71 -6.98
CA ASN A 22 -13.86 -8.44 -7.22
C ASN A 22 -14.19 -7.74 -5.89
N TRP A 23 -14.57 -6.47 -5.97
CA TRP A 23 -14.88 -5.67 -4.80
C TRP A 23 -16.08 -6.21 -4.00
N PHE A 24 -17.10 -6.71 -4.69
CA PHE A 24 -18.32 -7.25 -4.04
C PHE A 24 -18.01 -8.48 -3.19
N GLU A 25 -17.17 -9.39 -3.69
CA GLU A 25 -16.72 -10.56 -2.93
C GLU A 25 -15.79 -10.19 -1.77
N SER A 26 -14.97 -9.16 -1.96
CA SER A 26 -14.03 -8.72 -0.93
C SER A 26 -14.68 -7.96 0.22
N THR A 27 -15.83 -7.36 0.00
CA THR A 27 -16.60 -6.62 1.02
C THR A 27 -17.84 -7.35 1.53
N GLY A 28 -18.25 -8.42 0.85
CA GLY A 28 -19.52 -9.10 1.13
C GLY A 28 -20.76 -8.34 0.65
N THR A 29 -20.57 -7.33 -0.20
CA THR A 29 -21.68 -6.55 -0.74
C THR A 29 -22.48 -7.37 -1.74
N ILE A 30 -23.79 -7.40 -1.60
CA ILE A 30 -24.68 -8.11 -2.52
C ILE A 30 -24.74 -7.36 -3.86
N ASN A 31 -24.48 -8.11 -4.92
CA ASN A 31 -24.68 -7.67 -6.31
C ASN A 31 -25.37 -8.80 -7.07
N PRO A 32 -26.57 -8.58 -7.65
CA PRO A 32 -27.36 -9.66 -8.26
C PRO A 32 -26.66 -10.47 -9.35
N THR A 33 -25.68 -9.88 -10.02
CA THR A 33 -24.97 -10.52 -11.12
C THR A 33 -23.62 -11.11 -10.70
N ILE A 34 -22.89 -10.41 -9.79
CA ILE A 34 -21.49 -10.73 -9.48
C ILE A 34 -21.37 -11.47 -8.15
N ASN A 35 -22.14 -11.08 -7.15
CA ASN A 35 -22.11 -11.64 -5.81
C ASN A 35 -23.53 -11.72 -5.21
N PRO A 36 -24.43 -12.55 -5.79
CA PRO A 36 -25.83 -12.59 -5.40
C PRO A 36 -26.06 -13.05 -3.95
N ASP A 37 -25.18 -13.88 -3.44
CA ASP A 37 -25.27 -14.46 -2.10
C ASP A 37 -24.58 -13.60 -1.02
N GLY A 38 -23.98 -12.46 -1.39
CA GLY A 38 -23.25 -11.60 -0.45
C GLY A 38 -22.03 -12.29 0.17
N LYS A 39 -21.38 -13.19 -0.58
CA LYS A 39 -20.21 -13.94 -0.11
C LYS A 39 -19.06 -12.96 0.19
N ASN A 40 -18.44 -13.11 1.36
CA ASN A 40 -17.26 -12.35 1.76
C ASN A 40 -16.09 -13.31 1.92
N ILE A 41 -15.02 -13.11 1.14
CA ILE A 41 -13.83 -13.97 1.19
C ILE A 41 -13.12 -13.92 2.54
N PHE A 42 -13.18 -12.78 3.25
CA PHE A 42 -12.57 -12.62 4.56
C PHE A 42 -13.36 -13.30 5.69
N SER A 43 -14.56 -13.82 5.41
CA SER A 43 -15.29 -14.66 6.36
C SER A 43 -14.75 -16.08 6.47
N ALA A 44 -13.88 -16.51 5.55
CA ALA A 44 -13.24 -17.81 5.63
C ALA A 44 -12.29 -17.89 6.84
N PRO A 45 -12.19 -19.06 7.54
CA PRO A 45 -11.38 -19.21 8.74
C PRO A 45 -9.91 -18.80 8.59
N ALA A 46 -9.35 -18.93 7.39
CA ALA A 46 -7.97 -18.53 7.09
C ALA A 46 -7.73 -17.01 7.17
N PHE A 47 -8.80 -16.20 7.19
CA PHE A 47 -8.73 -14.74 7.14
C PHE A 47 -9.37 -14.04 8.34
N VAL A 48 -9.65 -14.79 9.40
CA VAL A 48 -10.17 -14.19 10.64
C VAL A 48 -9.20 -13.10 11.13
N GLY A 49 -9.74 -11.89 11.32
CA GLY A 49 -8.94 -10.71 11.71
C GLY A 49 -8.35 -9.92 10.55
N TYR A 50 -8.59 -10.33 9.30
CA TYR A 50 -8.23 -9.56 8.10
C TYR A 50 -9.46 -8.92 7.48
N HIS A 51 -9.25 -7.80 6.83
CA HIS A 51 -10.27 -7.12 6.02
C HIS A 51 -9.61 -6.44 4.83
N LEU A 52 -10.41 -6.06 3.86
CA LEU A 52 -9.94 -5.20 2.78
C LEU A 52 -9.71 -3.79 3.35
N PRO A 53 -8.49 -3.22 3.24
CA PRO A 53 -8.21 -1.91 3.80
C PRO A 53 -9.12 -0.82 3.24
N THR A 54 -9.50 0.12 4.08
CA THR A 54 -10.14 1.35 3.65
C THR A 54 -9.15 2.27 2.94
N LEU A 55 -9.64 3.29 2.26
CA LEU A 55 -8.78 4.31 1.64
C LEU A 55 -7.93 5.05 2.69
N GLU A 56 -8.51 5.31 3.85
CA GLU A 56 -7.86 5.96 4.98
C GLU A 56 -6.72 5.10 5.54
N GLU A 57 -6.92 3.79 5.66
CA GLU A 57 -5.87 2.85 6.08
C GLU A 57 -4.75 2.77 5.03
N TRP A 58 -5.10 2.76 3.73
CA TRP A 58 -4.11 2.84 2.67
C TRP A 58 -3.25 4.11 2.75
N ARG A 59 -3.87 5.26 3.05
CA ARG A 59 -3.15 6.54 3.24
C ARG A 59 -2.14 6.50 4.39
N GLY A 60 -2.37 5.69 5.40
CA GLY A 60 -1.39 5.45 6.47
C GLY A 60 -0.15 4.67 6.02
N ILE A 61 -0.25 3.87 4.97
CA ILE A 61 0.81 2.99 4.49
C ILE A 61 1.57 3.62 3.33
N VAL A 62 0.84 4.16 2.34
CA VAL A 62 1.38 4.65 1.08
C VAL A 62 1.62 6.15 1.11
N PRO A 63 2.46 6.70 0.21
CA PRO A 63 2.66 8.15 0.13
C PRO A 63 1.35 8.91 -0.03
N GLY A 64 1.13 9.92 0.85
CA GLY A 64 -0.12 10.69 0.89
C GLY A 64 -0.24 11.76 -0.19
N TYR A 65 0.85 12.12 -0.84
CA TYR A 65 0.85 13.19 -1.82
C TYR A 65 0.17 12.81 -3.15
N ASN A 66 -0.56 13.75 -3.72
CA ASN A 66 -1.36 13.56 -4.94
C ASN A 66 -2.44 12.47 -4.83
N ASN A 67 -2.80 12.08 -3.63
CA ASN A 67 -3.93 11.19 -3.42
C ASN A 67 -5.23 11.93 -3.67
N THR A 68 -6.04 11.37 -4.53
CA THR A 68 -7.41 11.83 -4.75
C THR A 68 -8.36 11.13 -3.78
N ASP A 69 -9.62 11.52 -3.79
CA ASP A 69 -10.63 10.92 -2.92
C ASP A 69 -10.93 9.44 -3.23
N TYR A 70 -10.43 8.93 -4.37
CA TYR A 70 -10.79 7.59 -4.85
C TYR A 70 -9.60 6.67 -5.17
N TYR A 71 -8.37 7.18 -5.18
CA TYR A 71 -7.18 6.32 -5.30
C TYR A 71 -5.96 6.90 -4.60
N VAL A 72 -5.02 6.05 -4.23
CA VAL A 72 -3.70 6.41 -3.72
C VAL A 72 -2.62 5.80 -4.61
N ASN A 73 -1.58 6.58 -4.86
CA ASN A 73 -0.42 6.13 -5.62
C ASN A 73 0.72 5.72 -4.68
N PHE A 74 1.32 4.57 -4.94
CA PHE A 74 2.52 4.16 -4.22
C PHE A 74 3.78 4.92 -4.64
N PHE A 75 3.72 5.63 -5.75
CA PHE A 75 4.89 6.29 -6.32
C PHE A 75 4.82 7.80 -6.16
N ILE A 76 5.88 8.38 -5.63
CA ILE A 76 6.10 9.83 -5.60
C ILE A 76 7.23 10.18 -6.54
N ALA A 77 6.94 11.02 -7.53
CA ALA A 77 7.90 11.44 -8.56
C ALA A 77 8.76 12.64 -8.16
N HIS A 78 8.44 13.31 -7.06
CA HIS A 78 9.09 14.54 -6.63
C HIS A 78 9.46 14.49 -5.15
N SER A 79 10.34 15.41 -4.72
CA SER A 79 10.63 15.64 -3.32
C SER A 79 9.72 16.73 -2.78
N TYR A 80 9.33 16.60 -1.51
CA TYR A 80 8.40 17.52 -0.84
C TYR A 80 8.79 17.70 0.61
N ASP A 81 8.55 18.88 1.15
CA ASP A 81 8.75 19.20 2.56
C ASP A 81 7.43 19.64 3.20
N ASN A 82 7.18 19.17 4.41
CA ASN A 82 6.04 19.53 5.24
C ASN A 82 4.66 19.40 4.54
N ILE A 83 4.50 18.34 3.76
CA ILE A 83 3.20 18.03 3.17
C ILE A 83 2.24 17.58 4.27
N SER A 84 1.04 18.17 4.27
CA SER A 84 -0.03 17.75 5.17
C SER A 84 -0.67 16.46 4.68
N GLU A 85 -0.73 15.46 5.55
CA GLU A 85 -1.38 14.17 5.32
C GLU A 85 -2.49 13.95 6.34
N LEU A 86 -3.73 13.81 5.87
CA LEU A 86 -4.85 13.42 6.71
C LEU A 86 -4.85 11.90 6.86
N ILE A 87 -4.51 11.39 8.03
CA ILE A 87 -4.32 9.97 8.28
C ILE A 87 -5.21 9.53 9.45
N THR A 88 -5.86 8.37 9.28
CA THR A 88 -6.67 7.73 10.31
C THR A 88 -5.88 6.58 10.94
N VAL A 89 -5.72 6.61 12.25
CA VAL A 89 -5.13 5.53 13.04
C VAL A 89 -6.06 5.22 14.20
N LYS A 90 -6.53 3.98 14.29
CA LYS A 90 -7.46 3.53 15.34
C LYS A 90 -8.66 4.49 15.48
N ASP A 91 -9.32 4.78 14.38
CA ASP A 91 -10.51 5.64 14.28
C ASP A 91 -10.27 7.14 14.64
N ILE A 92 -9.04 7.55 14.84
CA ILE A 92 -8.66 8.94 15.07
C ILE A 92 -8.03 9.49 13.80
N THR A 93 -8.66 10.49 13.21
CA THR A 93 -8.16 11.19 12.03
C THR A 93 -7.40 12.43 12.47
N THR A 94 -6.15 12.52 12.05
CA THR A 94 -5.24 13.62 12.42
C THR A 94 -4.46 14.08 11.19
N ASN A 95 -4.18 15.38 11.11
CA ASN A 95 -3.23 15.93 10.17
C ASN A 95 -1.82 15.73 10.71
N TYR A 96 -1.03 15.00 9.93
CA TYR A 96 0.41 14.87 10.15
C TYR A 96 1.16 15.59 9.02
N LEU A 97 2.38 16.01 9.29
CA LEU A 97 3.29 16.48 8.26
C LEU A 97 4.20 15.34 7.81
N ALA A 98 4.64 15.41 6.56
CA ALA A 98 5.59 14.47 5.99
C ALA A 98 6.59 15.18 5.08
N ASP A 99 7.82 14.67 5.07
CA ASP A 99 8.86 15.04 4.13
C ASP A 99 9.19 13.86 3.25
N TYR A 100 9.38 14.11 1.95
CA TYR A 100 9.69 13.09 0.96
C TYR A 100 10.94 13.47 0.16
N ARG A 101 11.79 12.48 -0.13
CA ARG A 101 12.95 12.60 -1.02
C ARG A 101 12.92 11.51 -2.07
N ASN A 102 12.60 11.88 -3.30
CA ASN A 102 12.67 10.98 -4.44
C ASN A 102 14.10 10.94 -4.97
N MET A 103 14.64 9.73 -5.12
CA MET A 103 16.00 9.50 -5.61
C MET A 103 16.08 9.28 -7.13
N GLY A 104 14.94 9.31 -7.84
CA GLY A 104 14.89 9.16 -9.31
C GLY A 104 15.13 7.74 -9.83
N ASN A 105 15.46 6.78 -8.98
CA ASN A 105 15.80 5.39 -9.32
C ASN A 105 14.78 4.37 -8.81
N GLY A 106 13.54 4.81 -8.59
CA GLY A 106 12.48 3.95 -8.03
C GLY A 106 12.49 3.87 -6.51
N ILE A 107 13.31 4.68 -5.84
CA ILE A 107 13.37 4.76 -4.37
C ILE A 107 12.91 6.15 -3.93
N THR A 108 12.03 6.17 -2.94
CA THR A 108 11.63 7.39 -2.23
C THR A 108 11.76 7.15 -0.73
N TYR A 109 12.46 8.05 -0.07
CA TYR A 109 12.52 8.08 1.39
C TYR A 109 11.51 9.09 1.92
N ALA A 110 10.98 8.83 3.12
CA ALA A 110 10.12 9.78 3.79
C ALA A 110 10.26 9.73 5.31
N ILE A 111 10.05 10.88 5.94
CA ILE A 111 9.72 10.95 7.36
C ILE A 111 8.24 11.33 7.44
N ARG A 112 7.44 10.48 8.06
CA ARG A 112 5.99 10.63 8.15
C ARG A 112 5.51 10.63 9.59
N PHE A 113 4.27 11.04 9.80
CA PHE A 113 3.64 11.19 11.11
C PHE A 113 4.33 12.25 11.98
N LYS A 114 4.79 13.33 11.36
CA LYS A 114 5.35 14.49 12.06
C LYS A 114 4.22 15.28 12.72
N ASP A 115 4.30 15.44 14.02
CA ASP A 115 3.45 16.33 14.82
C ASP A 115 4.29 16.99 15.93
N GLU A 116 3.67 17.82 16.76
CA GLU A 116 4.38 18.50 17.84
C GLU A 116 5.08 17.54 18.84
N LYS A 117 4.58 16.32 18.97
CA LYS A 117 5.08 15.33 19.95
C LYS A 117 5.96 14.27 19.30
N ASN A 118 5.88 14.09 17.99
CA ASN A 118 6.57 13.05 17.21
C ASN A 118 6.44 11.62 17.79
N ASN A 119 5.34 11.34 18.49
CA ASN A 119 5.15 10.05 19.13
C ASN A 119 4.98 8.89 18.13
N MET A 120 4.57 9.21 16.90
CA MET A 120 4.38 8.24 15.82
C MET A 120 5.37 8.46 14.66
N LEU A 121 6.38 9.28 14.86
CA LEU A 121 7.37 9.60 13.82
C LEU A 121 8.03 8.35 13.28
N CYS A 122 7.96 8.17 11.97
CA CYS A 122 8.51 7.00 11.28
C CYS A 122 9.29 7.40 10.03
N ALA A 123 10.40 6.71 9.80
CA ALA A 123 11.07 6.68 8.51
C ALA A 123 10.43 5.64 7.61
N TYR A 124 10.25 6.00 6.34
CA TYR A 124 9.74 5.13 5.29
C TYR A 124 10.75 5.05 4.15
N ARG A 125 10.91 3.85 3.62
CA ARG A 125 11.61 3.59 2.37
C ARG A 125 10.65 2.88 1.43
N TYR A 126 10.34 3.53 0.33
CA TYR A 126 9.50 3.03 -0.75
C TYR A 126 10.37 2.63 -1.92
N GLU A 127 10.27 1.38 -2.36
CA GLU A 127 11.13 0.82 -3.39
C GLU A 127 10.31 0.13 -4.48
N ARG A 128 10.53 0.55 -5.72
CA ARG A 128 10.08 -0.18 -6.91
C ARG A 128 11.21 -1.11 -7.34
N ILE A 129 11.00 -2.41 -7.22
CA ILE A 129 12.01 -3.42 -7.51
C ILE A 129 11.56 -4.19 -8.75
N GLY A 130 12.49 -4.39 -9.69
CA GLY A 130 12.22 -5.02 -10.98
C GLY A 130 11.93 -4.01 -12.08
N SER A 131 11.38 -4.48 -13.20
CA SER A 131 10.96 -3.63 -14.32
C SER A 131 9.48 -3.27 -14.20
N PHE A 132 9.15 -2.01 -14.47
CA PHE A 132 7.78 -1.53 -14.56
C PHE A 132 7.45 -1.01 -15.98
N VAL A 133 8.31 -1.32 -16.93
CA VAL A 133 8.16 -1.01 -18.35
C VAL A 133 7.99 -2.30 -19.14
N GLU A 134 8.75 -3.32 -18.78
CA GLU A 134 8.69 -4.64 -19.40
C GLU A 134 8.14 -5.66 -18.39
N VAL A 135 7.41 -6.65 -18.87
CA VAL A 135 6.88 -7.72 -18.02
C VAL A 135 8.01 -8.42 -17.30
N ASN A 136 8.02 -8.28 -15.98
CA ASN A 136 8.97 -8.95 -15.11
C ASN A 136 8.22 -9.50 -13.89
N PHE A 137 8.08 -10.81 -13.84
CA PHE A 137 7.33 -11.51 -12.79
C PHE A 137 7.95 -11.38 -11.39
N ASN A 138 9.14 -10.82 -11.26
CA ASN A 138 9.75 -10.48 -9.97
C ASN A 138 9.52 -9.03 -9.56
N SER A 139 8.85 -8.23 -10.40
CA SER A 139 8.55 -6.85 -10.08
C SER A 139 7.62 -6.75 -8.86
N HIS A 140 7.98 -5.89 -7.95
CA HIS A 140 7.18 -5.64 -6.75
C HIS A 140 7.48 -4.25 -6.19
N PHE A 141 6.57 -3.78 -5.36
CA PHE A 141 6.76 -2.61 -4.55
C PHE A 141 7.03 -3.03 -3.10
N LYS A 142 8.11 -2.54 -2.52
CA LYS A 142 8.48 -2.82 -1.14
C LYS A 142 8.40 -1.53 -0.32
N ILE A 143 7.75 -1.62 0.82
CA ILE A 143 7.71 -0.55 1.83
C ILE A 143 8.45 -1.07 3.05
N THR A 144 9.47 -0.32 3.49
CA THR A 144 10.15 -0.56 4.77
C THR A 144 9.87 0.60 5.70
N VAL A 145 9.51 0.33 6.94
CA VAL A 145 9.17 1.31 7.96
C VAL A 145 10.03 1.11 9.19
N ARG A 146 10.59 2.20 9.69
CA ARG A 146 11.33 2.25 10.95
C ARG A 146 10.73 3.32 11.86
N TYR A 147 10.39 2.93 13.07
CA TYR A 147 9.97 3.87 14.09
C TYR A 147 11.17 4.70 14.55
N LEU A 148 11.01 6.03 14.54
CA LEU A 148 12.01 6.99 14.98
C LEU A 148 11.73 7.51 16.39
N GLY A 149 10.46 7.77 16.66
CA GLY A 149 9.99 8.29 17.95
C GLY A 149 10.37 9.73 18.22
N PRO A 150 10.01 10.24 19.40
CA PRO A 150 10.10 11.68 19.71
C PRO A 150 11.51 12.22 19.97
N LYS A 151 12.52 11.32 20.03
CA LYS A 151 13.92 11.73 20.26
C LYS A 151 14.73 11.87 18.98
N PHE A 152 14.14 11.56 17.85
CA PHE A 152 14.82 11.74 16.57
C PHE A 152 14.84 13.23 16.22
N ASP A 153 16.03 13.75 16.00
CA ASP A 153 16.33 15.16 15.72
C ASP A 153 16.84 15.40 14.29
N GLY A 154 16.91 14.33 13.48
CA GLY A 154 17.30 14.39 12.08
C GLY A 154 16.17 14.76 11.14
N ASP A 155 16.50 14.83 9.86
CA ASP A 155 15.55 15.08 8.78
C ASP A 155 15.54 13.96 7.73
N VAL A 156 14.77 14.16 6.65
CA VAL A 156 14.64 13.16 5.58
C VAL A 156 15.95 12.97 4.80
N ASP A 157 16.84 13.96 4.81
CA ASP A 157 18.13 13.86 4.13
C ASP A 157 19.11 12.98 4.91
N ASP A 158 18.97 12.86 6.22
CA ASP A 158 19.77 11.95 7.04
C ASP A 158 19.44 10.48 6.74
N ILE A 159 18.19 10.16 6.44
CA ILE A 159 17.72 8.79 6.23
C ILE A 159 17.83 8.29 4.79
N LYS A 160 18.24 9.12 3.83
CA LYS A 160 18.24 8.78 2.39
C LYS A 160 19.41 7.91 1.92
N THR A 161 20.14 7.25 2.83
CA THR A 161 21.30 6.43 2.50
C THR A 161 21.10 4.97 2.86
N GLU A 162 21.65 4.06 2.05
CA GLU A 162 21.68 2.63 2.35
C GLU A 162 22.33 2.34 3.70
N THR A 163 23.41 3.07 4.02
CA THR A 163 24.14 2.89 5.29
C THR A 163 23.23 3.15 6.48
N TRP A 164 22.39 4.19 6.41
CA TRP A 164 21.45 4.48 7.47
C TRP A 164 20.43 3.33 7.69
N TRP A 165 19.90 2.77 6.58
CA TRP A 165 18.94 1.66 6.64
C TRP A 165 19.57 0.33 7.06
N ASN A 166 20.83 0.10 6.74
CA ASN A 166 21.55 -1.10 7.13
C ASN A 166 21.97 -1.09 8.61
N ASN A 167 22.06 0.09 9.21
CA ASN A 167 22.37 0.24 10.62
C ASN A 167 21.08 0.13 11.47
N ASN A 168 21.13 -0.68 12.54
CA ASN A 168 20.02 -0.82 13.51
C ASN A 168 18.67 -1.23 12.90
N ASN A 169 18.68 -2.12 11.92
CA ASN A 169 17.49 -2.56 11.17
C ASN A 169 16.65 -3.65 11.84
N THR A 170 16.97 -4.05 13.07
CA THR A 170 16.34 -5.19 13.76
C THR A 170 14.85 -5.00 14.02
N ASN A 171 14.37 -3.77 14.08
CA ASN A 171 12.97 -3.41 14.31
C ASN A 171 12.25 -2.92 13.05
N ASP A 172 12.89 -3.02 11.88
CA ASP A 172 12.27 -2.62 10.64
C ASP A 172 11.11 -3.56 10.29
N ILE A 173 10.00 -2.96 9.91
CA ILE A 173 8.84 -3.69 9.38
C ILE A 173 8.80 -3.46 7.89
N PHE A 174 8.62 -4.51 7.10
CA PHE A 174 8.43 -4.35 5.66
C PHE A 174 7.21 -5.08 5.14
N ARG A 175 6.70 -4.60 4.01
CA ARG A 175 5.64 -5.21 3.21
C ARG A 175 6.04 -5.22 1.75
N ILE A 176 5.68 -6.29 1.07
CA ILE A 176 5.93 -6.47 -0.37
C ILE A 176 4.58 -6.61 -1.06
N PHE A 177 4.40 -5.84 -2.12
CA PHE A 177 3.24 -5.84 -2.99
C PHE A 177 3.69 -6.27 -4.39
N PRO A 178 3.48 -7.54 -4.78
CA PRO A 178 3.83 -8.01 -6.11
C PRO A 178 3.06 -7.26 -7.19
N ALA A 179 3.68 -7.06 -8.35
CA ALA A 179 3.02 -6.50 -9.53
C ALA A 179 2.06 -7.53 -10.17
N THR A 180 0.96 -7.79 -9.47
CA THR A 180 -0.01 -8.83 -9.83
C THR A 180 -0.93 -8.47 -10.98
N GLY A 181 -0.89 -7.22 -11.43
CA GLY A 181 -1.77 -6.75 -12.50
C GLY A 181 -3.19 -6.47 -12.07
N LEU A 182 -4.07 -6.43 -13.04
CA LEU A 182 -5.51 -6.24 -12.93
C LEU A 182 -6.25 -7.30 -13.74
N LYS A 183 -7.24 -7.96 -13.14
CA LYS A 183 -8.21 -8.77 -13.91
C LYS A 183 -9.37 -7.89 -14.35
N SER A 184 -9.59 -7.83 -15.66
CA SER A 184 -10.71 -7.16 -16.31
C SER A 184 -11.60 -8.17 -17.05
N SER A 185 -12.68 -7.69 -17.68
CA SER A 185 -13.51 -8.51 -18.59
C SER A 185 -12.75 -8.95 -19.86
N LYS A 186 -11.63 -8.27 -20.17
CA LYS A 186 -10.79 -8.59 -21.35
C LYS A 186 -9.65 -9.57 -21.03
N GLY A 187 -9.42 -9.85 -19.76
CA GLY A 187 -8.34 -10.72 -19.33
C GLY A 187 -7.59 -10.19 -18.12
N ILE A 188 -6.34 -10.59 -17.99
CA ILE A 188 -5.42 -10.11 -16.95
C ILE A 188 -4.39 -9.21 -17.61
N ASP A 189 -4.35 -7.95 -17.18
CA ASP A 189 -3.48 -6.91 -17.70
C ASP A 189 -2.45 -6.52 -16.64
N ASP A 190 -1.36 -5.84 -17.06
CA ASP A 190 -0.31 -5.26 -16.18
C ASP A 190 0.43 -6.24 -15.27
N VAL A 191 0.32 -7.55 -15.49
CA VAL A 191 1.06 -8.55 -14.71
C VAL A 191 2.56 -8.32 -14.89
N GLY A 192 3.28 -8.19 -13.79
CA GLY A 192 4.72 -7.93 -13.79
C GLY A 192 5.11 -6.47 -14.05
N THR A 193 4.16 -5.58 -14.29
CA THR A 193 4.40 -4.15 -14.50
C THR A 193 3.67 -3.27 -13.50
N GLY A 194 2.55 -3.70 -12.95
CA GLY A 194 1.75 -2.95 -12.00
C GLY A 194 0.96 -3.83 -11.05
N ALA A 195 0.33 -3.21 -10.06
CA ALA A 195 -0.65 -3.84 -9.19
C ALA A 195 -1.80 -2.87 -8.93
N HIS A 196 -3.02 -3.38 -9.04
CA HIS A 196 -4.24 -2.63 -8.78
C HIS A 196 -4.89 -3.16 -7.51
N LEU A 197 -4.61 -2.52 -6.39
CA LEU A 197 -5.12 -2.91 -5.09
C LEU A 197 -6.41 -2.17 -4.80
N ARG A 198 -7.41 -2.89 -4.34
CA ARG A 198 -8.71 -2.33 -4.00
C ARG A 198 -8.73 -1.83 -2.56
N SER A 199 -9.64 -0.91 -2.28
CA SER A 199 -10.01 -0.50 -0.93
C SER A 199 -11.46 -0.89 -0.64
N ALA A 200 -11.81 -0.98 0.64
CA ALA A 200 -13.19 -1.15 1.09
C ALA A 200 -14.02 0.12 0.90
N SER A 201 -13.36 1.28 0.78
CA SER A 201 -14.03 2.57 0.59
C SER A 201 -14.75 2.64 -0.74
N ASN A 202 -15.96 3.14 -0.74
CA ASN A 202 -16.82 3.27 -1.90
C ASN A 202 -16.71 4.71 -2.44
N TYR A 203 -16.34 4.89 -3.70
CA TYR A 203 -16.22 6.22 -4.30
C TYR A 203 -17.56 6.82 -4.72
N SER A 204 -18.41 6.01 -5.33
CA SER A 204 -19.80 6.40 -5.67
C SER A 204 -20.65 5.16 -5.95
N SER A 205 -21.97 5.34 -5.98
CA SER A 205 -22.90 4.26 -6.34
C SER A 205 -22.76 3.74 -7.76
N GLU A 206 -22.07 4.48 -8.63
CA GLU A 206 -21.97 4.18 -10.06
C GLU A 206 -20.56 3.73 -10.51
N ASN A 207 -19.50 4.09 -9.79
CA ASN A 207 -18.11 3.76 -10.15
C ASN A 207 -17.44 2.89 -9.08
N ARG A 208 -17.79 1.62 -9.09
CA ARG A 208 -17.17 0.58 -8.26
C ARG A 208 -16.15 -0.16 -9.12
N TYR A 209 -14.94 0.34 -9.12
CA TYR A 209 -13.82 -0.29 -9.81
C TYR A 209 -12.91 -1.04 -8.84
#